data_7de64474bcf7e2d215dfd1c97dd6942e
#
_entry.id   7de64474bcf7e2d215dfd1c97dd6942e
#
_cell.length_a   1.000
_cell.length_b   1.000
_cell.length_c   1.000
_cell.angle_alpha   90.00
_cell.angle_beta   90.00
_cell.angle_gamma   90.00
#
_symmetry.space_group_name_H-M   'P 1'
#
loop_
_entity.id
_entity.type
_entity.pdbx_description
1 polymer ?
#
loop_
_entity_poly.entity_id
_entity_poly.type
_entity_poly.pdbx_seq_one_letter_code
_entity_poly.pdbx_strand_id
1 'polypeptide(L)'
;IADKAITNFTNPYPALEGVSKEKIKYKRADGVDLTGDLYLPRGYNKEQGPLPLIIWAYPREFNSAADAAQIRGSKDRFTTLSWGSPIYYVTQGYAVLDNAEMPIVASGKDKKPNDNFIEQLKLNAASAIEYLAGLGVADKNRVAVGGHSYGAFMTANLLAHTNWFKAGIARSGAYNRTLTPFGFQNEDRTYWQATELYNTMSPFSYADKIKTPILLIHGEADDNTGTYPINSERLFAAIKGNGGTVRFVYLPYEAHGYRGKENVLHTLWEQFQWLEKYVKNSK
;
A
#
# COMPACT_ATOMS: atom_id res chain seq x y z
N ILE A 1 24.55 -14.97 27.05
CA ILE A 1 25.43 -13.79 27.10
C ILE A 1 24.49 -12.62 27.01
N ALA A 2 24.46 -11.74 28.04
CA ALA A 2 23.62 -10.54 28.00
C ALA A 2 24.26 -9.54 27.02
N ASP A 3 23.48 -9.03 26.10
CA ASP A 3 23.91 -7.99 25.15
C ASP A 3 24.25 -6.72 25.94
N LYS A 4 25.45 -6.18 25.73
CA LYS A 4 25.90 -4.94 26.35
C LYS A 4 25.91 -3.85 25.28
N ALA A 5 25.19 -2.74 25.55
CA ALA A 5 25.26 -1.58 24.69
C ALA A 5 26.70 -1.03 24.67
N ILE A 6 27.24 -0.83 23.48
CA ILE A 6 28.58 -0.25 23.24
C ILE A 6 28.51 1.23 22.85
N THR A 7 27.30 1.78 22.67
CA THR A 7 27.05 3.18 22.35
C THR A 7 25.91 3.70 23.24
N ASN A 8 25.86 5.00 23.43
CA ASN A 8 24.81 5.67 24.22
C ASN A 8 24.09 6.74 23.40
N PHE A 9 23.64 6.36 22.19
CA PHE A 9 22.83 7.25 21.37
C PHE A 9 21.42 7.37 21.94
N THR A 10 20.89 8.59 21.92
CA THR A 10 19.49 8.82 22.25
C THR A 10 18.58 8.18 21.19
N ASN A 11 17.39 7.72 21.63
CA ASN A 11 16.38 7.20 20.69
C ASN A 11 16.02 8.29 19.68
N PRO A 12 16.24 8.08 18.37
CA PRO A 12 15.89 9.08 17.34
C PRO A 12 14.38 9.25 17.14
N TYR A 13 13.57 8.33 17.69
CA TYR A 13 12.12 8.32 17.51
C TYR A 13 11.37 8.21 18.85
N PRO A 14 11.49 9.21 19.76
CA PRO A 14 10.88 9.14 21.09
C PRO A 14 9.35 9.01 21.03
N ALA A 15 8.70 9.52 19.98
CA ALA A 15 7.26 9.37 19.77
C ALA A 15 6.81 7.92 19.51
N LEU A 16 7.72 7.03 19.16
CA LEU A 16 7.44 5.60 18.95
C LEU A 16 7.80 4.74 20.17
N GLU A 17 8.21 5.34 21.28
CA GLU A 17 8.53 4.59 22.50
C GLU A 17 7.28 3.88 23.01
N GLY A 18 7.41 2.55 23.23
CA GLY A 18 6.30 1.70 23.65
C GLY A 18 5.32 1.28 22.57
N VAL A 19 5.55 1.67 21.31
CA VAL A 19 4.85 1.10 20.16
C VAL A 19 5.28 -0.35 19.99
N SER A 20 4.31 -1.26 19.90
CA SER A 20 4.63 -2.66 19.65
C SER A 20 4.91 -2.89 18.16
N LYS A 21 5.87 -3.78 17.88
CA LYS A 21 6.20 -4.23 16.53
C LYS A 21 6.25 -5.75 16.51
N GLU A 22 5.54 -6.35 15.58
CA GLU A 22 5.54 -7.79 15.38
C GLU A 22 5.64 -8.12 13.89
N LYS A 23 6.53 -9.03 13.49
CA LYS A 23 6.49 -9.63 12.16
C LYS A 23 5.47 -10.78 12.19
N ILE A 24 4.29 -10.51 11.66
CA ILE A 24 3.22 -11.50 11.58
C ILE A 24 3.39 -12.42 10.36
N LYS A 25 2.87 -13.64 10.49
CA LYS A 25 2.80 -14.65 9.43
C LYS A 25 1.37 -15.14 9.31
N TYR A 26 0.88 -15.21 8.11
CA TYR A 26 -0.47 -15.71 7.82
C TYR A 26 -0.51 -16.35 6.43
N LYS A 27 -1.62 -16.99 6.09
CA LYS A 27 -1.75 -17.67 4.82
C LYS A 27 -2.79 -17.01 3.93
N ARG A 28 -2.49 -16.91 2.66
CA ARG A 28 -3.46 -16.62 1.62
C ARG A 28 -4.39 -17.82 1.45
N ALA A 29 -5.62 -17.60 0.98
CA ALA A 29 -6.64 -18.64 0.86
C ALA A 29 -6.22 -19.82 -0.03
N ASP A 30 -5.33 -19.59 -0.99
CA ASP A 30 -4.74 -20.63 -1.86
C ASP A 30 -3.46 -21.26 -1.29
N GLY A 31 -3.12 -20.96 -0.02
CA GLY A 31 -2.02 -21.58 0.71
C GLY A 31 -0.68 -20.85 0.64
N VAL A 32 -0.57 -19.76 -0.12
CA VAL A 32 0.68 -18.95 -0.16
C VAL A 32 0.94 -18.32 1.20
N ASP A 33 2.16 -18.46 1.70
CA ASP A 33 2.58 -17.84 2.95
C ASP A 33 2.80 -16.33 2.76
N LEU A 34 2.27 -15.53 3.68
CA LEU A 34 2.34 -14.08 3.69
C LEU A 34 2.93 -13.58 5.00
N THR A 35 3.63 -12.46 4.95
CA THR A 35 4.13 -11.76 6.13
C THR A 35 3.85 -10.26 6.05
N GLY A 36 4.02 -9.58 7.19
CA GLY A 36 3.98 -8.13 7.29
C GLY A 36 4.50 -7.67 8.64
N ASP A 37 4.85 -6.41 8.74
CA ASP A 37 5.27 -5.78 9.98
C ASP A 37 4.06 -5.07 10.61
N LEU A 38 3.49 -5.66 11.66
CA LEU A 38 2.35 -5.08 12.39
C LEU A 38 2.86 -4.15 13.49
N TYR A 39 2.39 -2.91 13.44
CA TYR A 39 2.64 -1.91 14.49
C TYR A 39 1.32 -1.57 15.20
N LEU A 40 1.36 -1.57 16.54
CA LEU A 40 0.21 -1.23 17.38
C LEU A 40 0.55 -0.06 18.30
N PRO A 41 -0.43 0.81 18.62
CA PRO A 41 -0.24 1.96 19.51
C PRO A 41 0.32 1.56 20.88
N ARG A 42 1.05 2.49 21.49
CA ARG A 42 1.56 2.33 22.85
C ARG A 42 0.43 1.97 23.82
N GLY A 43 0.63 0.90 24.59
CA GLY A 43 -0.31 0.46 25.62
C GLY A 43 -1.62 -0.12 25.09
N TYR A 44 -1.74 -0.35 23.77
CA TYR A 44 -2.92 -1.02 23.25
C TYR A 44 -3.02 -2.46 23.75
N ASN A 45 -4.21 -2.84 24.18
CA ASN A 45 -4.60 -4.22 24.40
C ASN A 45 -5.94 -4.52 23.71
N LYS A 46 -6.21 -5.80 23.44
CA LYS A 46 -7.39 -6.21 22.66
C LYS A 46 -8.74 -5.95 23.38
N GLU A 47 -8.73 -5.77 24.70
CA GLU A 47 -9.92 -5.45 25.49
C GLU A 47 -10.44 -4.05 25.17
N GLN A 48 -9.60 -3.18 24.63
CA GLN A 48 -9.99 -1.84 24.15
C GLN A 48 -10.78 -1.88 22.83
N GLY A 49 -10.93 -3.06 22.24
CA GLY A 49 -11.60 -3.27 20.94
C GLY A 49 -10.69 -3.08 19.73
N PRO A 50 -11.18 -3.45 18.55
CA PRO A 50 -10.40 -3.42 17.32
C PRO A 50 -10.15 -1.98 16.84
N LEU A 51 -8.95 -1.78 16.30
CA LEU A 51 -8.46 -0.49 15.79
C LEU A 51 -8.79 -0.29 14.30
N PRO A 52 -8.90 0.97 13.84
CA PRO A 52 -8.81 1.25 12.42
C PRO A 52 -7.46 0.77 11.89
N LEU A 53 -7.45 0.17 10.69
CA LEU A 53 -6.28 -0.47 10.09
C LEU A 53 -5.80 0.31 8.87
N ILE A 54 -4.48 0.45 8.75
CA ILE A 54 -3.80 0.88 7.52
C ILE A 54 -2.97 -0.28 7.01
N ILE A 55 -3.21 -0.72 5.78
CA ILE A 55 -2.38 -1.68 5.05
C ILE A 55 -1.51 -0.90 4.07
N TRP A 56 -0.20 -1.01 4.22
CA TRP A 56 0.77 -0.38 3.34
C TRP A 56 1.62 -1.42 2.64
N ALA A 57 1.57 -1.45 1.32
CA ALA A 57 2.14 -2.55 0.56
C ALA A 57 2.71 -2.14 -0.81
N TYR A 58 3.50 -3.05 -1.34
CA TYR A 58 4.09 -2.97 -2.67
C TYR A 58 4.08 -4.38 -3.28
N PRO A 59 3.29 -4.67 -4.32
CA PRO A 59 3.25 -5.99 -4.95
C PRO A 59 4.59 -6.38 -5.56
N ARG A 60 4.82 -7.68 -5.61
CA ARG A 60 6.00 -8.25 -6.28
C ARG A 60 5.60 -9.51 -7.02
N GLU A 61 6.12 -9.67 -8.21
CA GLU A 61 5.90 -10.83 -9.07
C GLU A 61 6.93 -11.94 -8.78
N PHE A 62 6.47 -13.20 -8.76
CA PHE A 62 7.27 -14.39 -8.49
C PHE A 62 6.92 -15.50 -9.46
N ASN A 63 7.94 -16.27 -9.88
CA ASN A 63 7.73 -17.43 -10.75
C ASN A 63 7.23 -18.66 -9.99
N SER A 64 7.37 -18.70 -8.67
CA SER A 64 6.88 -19.79 -7.83
C SER A 64 6.37 -19.32 -6.47
N ALA A 65 5.47 -20.10 -5.86
CA ALA A 65 5.03 -19.87 -4.49
C ALA A 65 6.17 -20.04 -3.45
N ALA A 66 7.14 -20.89 -3.74
CA ALA A 66 8.30 -21.10 -2.89
C ALA A 66 9.19 -19.84 -2.83
N ASP A 67 9.38 -19.15 -3.97
CA ASP A 67 10.10 -17.88 -4.02
C ASP A 67 9.35 -16.77 -3.28
N ALA A 68 8.03 -16.75 -3.42
CA ALA A 68 7.17 -15.78 -2.74
C ALA A 68 7.16 -15.97 -1.21
N ALA A 69 7.23 -17.23 -0.73
CA ALA A 69 7.18 -17.57 0.68
C ALA A 69 8.48 -17.30 1.45
N GLN A 70 9.54 -16.83 0.80
CA GLN A 70 10.80 -16.50 1.47
C GLN A 70 10.63 -15.28 2.36
N ILE A 71 10.76 -15.47 3.67
CA ILE A 71 10.68 -14.38 4.65
C ILE A 71 11.83 -13.41 4.43
N ARG A 72 11.49 -12.15 4.19
CA ARG A 72 12.47 -11.08 3.97
C ARG A 72 12.63 -10.24 5.23
N GLY A 73 13.86 -10.05 5.63
CA GLY A 73 14.24 -9.24 6.78
C GLY A 73 14.06 -9.95 8.13
N SER A 74 14.73 -9.43 9.14
CA SER A 74 14.67 -9.90 10.52
C SER A 74 13.47 -9.32 11.26
N LYS A 75 12.87 -10.10 12.18
CA LYS A 75 11.91 -9.61 13.18
C LYS A 75 12.54 -8.55 14.11
N ASP A 76 13.85 -8.66 14.33
CA ASP A 76 14.62 -7.82 15.27
C ASP A 76 15.24 -6.59 14.57
N ARG A 77 14.84 -6.29 13.32
CA ARG A 77 15.31 -5.10 12.61
C ARG A 77 14.79 -3.84 13.31
N PHE A 78 15.69 -2.90 13.56
CA PHE A 78 15.31 -1.58 14.09
C PHE A 78 14.27 -0.90 13.20
N THR A 79 13.29 -0.26 13.85
CA THR A 79 12.35 0.61 13.13
C THR A 79 13.10 1.84 12.65
N THR A 80 13.04 2.08 11.35
CA THR A 80 13.62 3.26 10.71
C THR A 80 12.51 3.99 9.98
N LEU A 81 12.28 5.24 10.33
CA LEU A 81 11.31 6.08 9.65
C LEU A 81 11.94 6.75 8.43
N SER A 82 11.19 6.82 7.37
CA SER A 82 11.48 7.61 6.18
C SER A 82 10.32 8.56 5.89
N TRP A 83 10.51 9.46 4.94
CA TRP A 83 9.45 10.36 4.47
C TRP A 83 8.16 9.60 4.06
N GLY A 84 8.33 8.37 3.60
CA GLY A 84 7.25 7.53 3.07
C GLY A 84 6.64 6.56 4.06
N SER A 85 7.14 6.50 5.30
CA SER A 85 6.73 5.49 6.27
C SER A 85 5.28 5.68 6.74
N PRO A 86 4.43 4.64 6.71
CA PRO A 86 3.09 4.69 7.28
C PRO A 86 3.09 4.55 8.81
N ILE A 87 4.21 4.21 9.42
CA ILE A 87 4.34 3.92 10.87
C ILE A 87 3.94 5.13 11.72
N TYR A 88 4.07 6.35 11.18
CA TYR A 88 3.64 7.58 11.88
C TYR A 88 2.19 7.50 12.38
N TYR A 89 1.30 6.82 11.66
CA TYR A 89 -0.12 6.77 12.02
C TYR A 89 -0.44 5.88 13.22
N VAL A 90 0.52 5.06 13.66
CA VAL A 90 0.37 4.32 14.92
C VAL A 90 0.21 5.24 16.13
N THR A 91 0.85 6.43 16.09
CA THR A 91 0.71 7.45 17.16
C THR A 91 -0.66 8.12 17.15
N GLN A 92 -1.44 7.90 16.11
CA GLN A 92 -2.80 8.43 15.95
C GLN A 92 -3.88 7.36 16.23
N GLY A 93 -3.49 6.23 16.79
CA GLY A 93 -4.42 5.17 17.19
C GLY A 93 -4.83 4.22 16.06
N TYR A 94 -4.03 4.12 15.00
CA TYR A 94 -4.21 3.10 13.98
C TYR A 94 -3.36 1.87 14.25
N ALA A 95 -3.89 0.68 13.94
CA ALA A 95 -3.05 -0.45 13.63
C ALA A 95 -2.43 -0.23 12.23
N VAL A 96 -1.13 -0.43 12.10
CA VAL A 96 -0.43 -0.26 10.82
C VAL A 96 0.22 -1.57 10.43
N LEU A 97 -0.21 -2.15 9.32
CA LEU A 97 0.45 -3.28 8.67
C LEU A 97 1.36 -2.73 7.56
N ASP A 98 2.62 -2.52 7.89
CA ASP A 98 3.65 -2.07 6.96
C ASP A 98 4.34 -3.24 6.30
N ASN A 99 4.87 -3.02 5.08
CA ASN A 99 5.48 -4.09 4.28
C ASN A 99 4.60 -5.35 4.17
N ALA A 100 3.28 -5.14 4.08
CA ALA A 100 2.36 -6.25 3.84
C ALA A 100 2.70 -6.92 2.51
N GLU A 101 3.04 -8.20 2.55
CA GLU A 101 3.38 -8.93 1.34
C GLU A 101 2.17 -9.09 0.43
N MET A 102 2.35 -8.71 -0.83
CA MET A 102 1.36 -8.82 -1.90
C MET A 102 1.97 -9.58 -3.08
N PRO A 103 2.31 -10.88 -2.90
CA PRO A 103 2.92 -11.65 -3.97
C PRO A 103 1.93 -11.94 -5.09
N ILE A 104 2.43 -11.77 -6.31
CA ILE A 104 1.77 -12.17 -7.55
C ILE A 104 2.58 -13.34 -8.11
N VAL A 105 2.00 -14.53 -8.09
CA VAL A 105 2.71 -15.78 -8.37
C VAL A 105 2.22 -16.39 -9.68
N ALA A 106 3.12 -16.89 -10.51
CA ALA A 106 2.75 -17.61 -11.72
C ALA A 106 1.93 -18.87 -11.34
N SER A 107 0.76 -19.03 -11.96
CA SER A 107 -0.18 -20.11 -11.66
C SER A 107 0.11 -21.45 -12.38
N GLY A 108 1.29 -21.56 -13.01
CA GLY A 108 1.73 -22.75 -13.73
C GLY A 108 3.00 -22.51 -14.53
N LYS A 109 3.58 -23.57 -15.07
CA LYS A 109 4.88 -23.54 -15.78
C LYS A 109 4.88 -22.60 -17.00
N ASP A 110 3.74 -22.49 -17.69
CA ASP A 110 3.60 -21.69 -18.92
C ASP A 110 2.78 -20.41 -18.69
N LYS A 111 2.59 -20.01 -17.41
CA LYS A 111 1.87 -18.82 -17.02
C LYS A 111 2.82 -17.77 -16.43
N LYS A 112 2.56 -16.49 -16.73
CA LYS A 112 3.26 -15.39 -16.10
C LYS A 112 2.51 -14.92 -14.84
N PRO A 113 3.21 -14.34 -13.87
CA PRO A 113 2.59 -13.86 -12.63
C PRO A 113 1.38 -12.96 -12.87
N ASN A 114 1.49 -12.03 -13.82
CA ASN A 114 0.48 -11.03 -14.10
C ASN A 114 -0.78 -11.54 -14.81
N ASP A 115 -0.78 -12.77 -15.35
CA ASP A 115 -1.96 -13.35 -16.02
C ASP A 115 -3.18 -13.44 -15.09
N ASN A 116 -2.96 -13.41 -13.78
CA ASN A 116 -4.01 -13.42 -12.76
C ASN A 116 -3.76 -12.36 -11.67
N PHE A 117 -3.28 -11.17 -12.06
CA PHE A 117 -2.86 -10.11 -11.14
C PHE A 117 -3.98 -9.67 -10.20
N ILE A 118 -5.15 -9.30 -10.76
CA ILE A 118 -6.25 -8.71 -9.98
C ILE A 118 -6.78 -9.70 -8.93
N GLU A 119 -7.00 -10.96 -9.31
CA GLU A 119 -7.52 -11.96 -8.37
C GLU A 119 -6.54 -12.26 -7.25
N GLN A 120 -5.25 -12.38 -7.56
CA GLN A 120 -4.23 -12.58 -6.55
C GLN A 120 -4.08 -11.36 -5.62
N LEU A 121 -4.16 -10.15 -6.18
CA LEU A 121 -4.13 -8.93 -5.38
C LEU A 121 -5.29 -8.88 -4.37
N LYS A 122 -6.50 -9.25 -4.81
CA LYS A 122 -7.67 -9.38 -3.93
C LYS A 122 -7.46 -10.43 -2.84
N LEU A 123 -6.95 -11.61 -3.19
CA LEU A 123 -6.67 -12.67 -2.22
C LEU A 123 -5.65 -12.21 -1.15
N ASN A 124 -4.59 -11.52 -1.55
CA ASN A 124 -3.60 -10.98 -0.63
C ASN A 124 -4.24 -10.01 0.37
N ALA A 125 -5.01 -9.04 -0.13
CA ALA A 125 -5.64 -8.02 0.70
C ALA A 125 -6.71 -8.61 1.64
N ALA A 126 -7.56 -9.52 1.14
CA ALA A 126 -8.56 -10.21 1.93
C ALA A 126 -7.91 -10.99 3.09
N SER A 127 -6.84 -11.75 2.79
CA SER A 127 -6.15 -12.55 3.81
C SER A 127 -5.54 -11.70 4.91
N ALA A 128 -4.99 -10.52 4.59
CA ALA A 128 -4.47 -9.58 5.59
C ALA A 128 -5.58 -9.04 6.50
N ILE A 129 -6.70 -8.61 5.90
CA ILE A 129 -7.85 -8.05 6.63
C ILE A 129 -8.47 -9.13 7.55
N GLU A 130 -8.77 -10.30 7.02
CA GLU A 130 -9.42 -11.38 7.78
C GLU A 130 -8.49 -11.91 8.91
N TYR A 131 -7.20 -12.01 8.66
CA TYR A 131 -6.26 -12.43 9.70
C TYR A 131 -6.22 -11.45 10.87
N LEU A 132 -6.09 -10.15 10.61
CA LEU A 132 -6.01 -9.14 11.67
C LEU A 132 -7.36 -8.91 12.37
N ALA A 133 -8.47 -9.04 11.65
CA ALA A 133 -9.80 -9.03 12.25
C ALA A 133 -10.04 -10.27 13.13
N GLY A 134 -9.63 -11.45 12.65
CA GLY A 134 -9.69 -12.70 13.42
C GLY A 134 -8.87 -12.68 14.70
N LEU A 135 -7.77 -11.91 14.74
CA LEU A 135 -6.99 -11.65 15.96
C LEU A 135 -7.67 -10.65 16.91
N GLY A 136 -8.77 -10.00 16.52
CA GLY A 136 -9.42 -8.92 17.27
C GLY A 136 -8.64 -7.61 17.28
N VAL A 137 -7.66 -7.45 16.39
CA VAL A 137 -6.81 -6.26 16.31
C VAL A 137 -7.38 -5.20 15.39
N ALA A 138 -7.93 -5.60 14.23
CA ALA A 138 -8.42 -4.69 13.22
C ALA A 138 -9.96 -4.71 13.12
N ASP A 139 -10.54 -3.52 13.00
CA ASP A 139 -11.93 -3.36 12.59
C ASP A 139 -12.00 -3.42 11.05
N LYS A 140 -12.55 -4.50 10.53
CA LYS A 140 -12.69 -4.69 9.08
C LYS A 140 -13.61 -3.67 8.38
N ASN A 141 -14.39 -2.92 9.14
CA ASN A 141 -15.20 -1.82 8.64
C ASN A 141 -14.45 -0.48 8.60
N ARG A 142 -13.22 -0.42 9.11
CA ARG A 142 -12.39 0.79 9.18
C ARG A 142 -10.97 0.51 8.63
N VAL A 143 -10.89 0.02 7.38
CA VAL A 143 -9.62 -0.32 6.74
C VAL A 143 -9.27 0.70 5.67
N ALA A 144 -8.05 1.21 5.70
CA ALA A 144 -7.42 1.95 4.61
C ALA A 144 -6.35 1.10 3.93
N VAL A 145 -6.12 1.37 2.66
CA VAL A 145 -4.99 0.81 1.90
C VAL A 145 -4.18 1.92 1.26
N GLY A 146 -2.87 1.75 1.23
CA GLY A 146 -2.01 2.72 0.59
C GLY A 146 -0.70 2.13 0.09
N GLY A 147 -0.02 2.93 -0.70
CA GLY A 147 1.29 2.59 -1.24
C GLY A 147 1.88 3.72 -2.09
N HIS A 148 3.13 3.51 -2.44
CA HIS A 148 3.89 4.40 -3.31
C HIS A 148 4.27 3.66 -4.58
N SER A 149 4.30 4.35 -5.74
CA SER A 149 4.73 3.77 -7.01
C SER A 149 3.85 2.58 -7.42
N TYR A 150 4.37 1.38 -7.53
CA TYR A 150 3.60 0.17 -7.79
C TYR A 150 2.63 -0.18 -6.65
N GLY A 151 2.92 0.28 -5.42
CA GLY A 151 1.97 0.22 -4.31
C GLY A 151 0.77 1.16 -4.49
N ALA A 152 0.96 2.33 -5.11
CA ALA A 152 -0.13 3.22 -5.48
C ALA A 152 -1.02 2.65 -6.59
N PHE A 153 -0.39 2.01 -7.57
CA PHE A 153 -1.07 1.23 -8.60
C PHE A 153 -1.92 0.10 -7.99
N MET A 154 -1.35 -0.67 -7.06
CA MET A 154 -2.06 -1.66 -6.26
C MET A 154 -3.27 -1.05 -5.56
N THR A 155 -3.07 0.07 -4.86
CA THR A 155 -4.14 0.77 -4.13
C THR A 155 -5.32 1.09 -5.05
N ALA A 156 -5.07 1.73 -6.18
CA ALA A 156 -6.12 2.08 -7.14
C ALA A 156 -6.84 0.84 -7.69
N ASN A 157 -6.12 -0.25 -7.97
CA ASN A 157 -6.72 -1.52 -8.41
C ASN A 157 -7.60 -2.15 -7.32
N LEU A 158 -7.14 -2.18 -6.07
CA LEU A 158 -7.96 -2.70 -4.98
C LEU A 158 -9.25 -1.90 -4.81
N LEU A 159 -9.22 -0.57 -4.93
CA LEU A 159 -10.43 0.26 -4.88
C LEU A 159 -11.34 0.10 -6.09
N ALA A 160 -10.78 -0.21 -7.25
CA ALA A 160 -11.56 -0.45 -8.47
C ALA A 160 -12.29 -1.81 -8.45
N HIS A 161 -11.73 -2.80 -7.75
CA HIS A 161 -12.18 -4.19 -7.81
C HIS A 161 -12.72 -4.74 -6.48
N THR A 162 -12.76 -3.92 -5.41
CA THR A 162 -13.30 -4.32 -4.10
C THR A 162 -14.05 -3.15 -3.43
N ASN A 163 -14.82 -3.48 -2.39
CA ASN A 163 -15.50 -2.50 -1.52
C ASN A 163 -15.07 -2.64 -0.03
N TRP A 164 -13.90 -3.20 0.22
CA TRP A 164 -13.44 -3.52 1.58
C TRP A 164 -12.82 -2.34 2.31
N PHE A 165 -12.47 -1.29 1.58
CA PHE A 165 -11.72 -0.16 2.12
C PHE A 165 -12.60 1.08 2.30
N LYS A 166 -12.30 1.87 3.33
CA LYS A 166 -12.93 3.17 3.58
C LYS A 166 -12.16 4.33 2.94
N ALA A 167 -10.86 4.15 2.69
CA ALA A 167 -10.04 5.13 1.99
C ALA A 167 -8.83 4.46 1.30
N GLY A 168 -8.36 5.10 0.23
CA GLY A 168 -7.09 4.80 -0.41
C GLY A 168 -6.12 5.99 -0.36
N ILE A 169 -4.82 5.69 -0.24
CA ILE A 169 -3.73 6.65 -0.36
C ILE A 169 -2.76 6.15 -1.41
N ALA A 170 -2.66 6.86 -2.53
CA ALA A 170 -1.88 6.44 -3.69
C ALA A 170 -0.86 7.52 -4.07
N ARG A 171 0.44 7.24 -3.87
CA ARG A 171 1.52 8.19 -4.12
C ARG A 171 2.33 7.82 -5.35
N SER A 172 2.49 8.76 -6.29
CA SER A 172 3.32 8.64 -7.50
C SER A 172 3.10 7.32 -8.25
N GLY A 173 1.83 7.00 -8.54
CA GLY A 173 1.46 5.73 -9.17
C GLY A 173 1.34 5.80 -10.70
N ALA A 174 1.37 4.62 -11.32
CA ALA A 174 1.09 4.43 -12.73
C ALA A 174 -0.28 3.77 -12.91
N TYR A 175 -1.29 4.53 -13.27
CA TYR A 175 -2.67 4.05 -13.25
C TYR A 175 -3.21 3.65 -14.63
N ASN A 176 -2.48 3.97 -15.69
CA ASN A 176 -2.78 3.55 -17.06
C ASN A 176 -1.55 2.88 -17.68
N ARG A 177 -1.57 1.55 -17.77
CA ARG A 177 -0.45 0.76 -18.29
C ARG A 177 -0.22 0.92 -19.79
N THR A 178 -1.19 1.46 -20.51
CA THR A 178 -0.96 1.78 -21.94
C THR A 178 0.11 2.86 -22.13
N LEU A 179 0.43 3.63 -21.07
CA LEU A 179 1.53 4.60 -21.06
C LEU A 179 2.91 3.98 -20.81
N THR A 180 2.97 2.69 -20.49
CA THR A 180 4.22 1.92 -20.36
C THR A 180 4.20 0.71 -21.31
N PRO A 181 4.10 0.92 -22.65
CA PRO A 181 3.70 -0.13 -23.58
C PRO A 181 4.77 -1.18 -23.85
N PHE A 182 6.00 -1.01 -23.34
CA PHE A 182 7.12 -1.93 -23.53
C PHE A 182 7.48 -2.72 -22.26
N GLY A 183 6.53 -2.91 -21.37
CA GLY A 183 6.69 -3.64 -20.12
C GLY A 183 6.69 -2.76 -18.87
N PHE A 184 6.53 -3.39 -17.72
CA PHE A 184 6.58 -2.75 -16.40
C PHE A 184 6.85 -3.81 -15.33
N GLN A 185 7.63 -3.48 -14.31
CA GLN A 185 8.06 -4.45 -13.29
C GLN A 185 8.64 -5.72 -13.95
N ASN A 186 8.10 -6.91 -13.66
CA ASN A 186 8.51 -8.16 -14.30
C ASN A 186 7.64 -8.54 -15.51
N GLU A 187 6.77 -7.65 -15.99
CA GLU A 187 6.04 -7.84 -17.23
C GLU A 187 6.91 -7.43 -18.43
N ASP A 188 7.25 -8.38 -19.27
CA ASP A 188 8.12 -8.21 -20.43
C ASP A 188 7.35 -8.21 -21.77
N ARG A 189 6.06 -8.59 -21.77
CA ARG A 189 5.21 -8.49 -22.95
C ARG A 189 4.89 -7.02 -23.23
N THR A 190 4.95 -6.65 -24.49
CA THR A 190 4.51 -5.31 -24.92
C THR A 190 2.99 -5.20 -24.88
N TYR A 191 2.49 -3.97 -24.88
CA TYR A 191 1.05 -3.68 -24.96
C TYR A 191 0.37 -4.42 -26.13
N TRP A 192 1.00 -4.45 -27.31
CA TRP A 192 0.42 -5.10 -28.50
C TRP A 192 0.46 -6.63 -28.42
N GLN A 193 1.36 -7.20 -27.63
CA GLN A 193 1.40 -8.65 -27.37
C GLN A 193 0.39 -9.11 -26.29
N ALA A 194 -0.01 -8.19 -25.40
CA ALA A 194 -0.88 -8.50 -24.26
C ALA A 194 -1.88 -7.37 -23.95
N THR A 195 -2.56 -6.86 -24.97
CA THR A 195 -3.46 -5.69 -24.88
C THR A 195 -4.52 -5.85 -23.79
N GLU A 196 -5.13 -7.02 -23.69
CA GLU A 196 -6.15 -7.31 -22.68
C GLU A 196 -5.57 -7.22 -21.25
N LEU A 197 -4.38 -7.79 -21.04
CA LEU A 197 -3.68 -7.72 -19.75
C LEU A 197 -3.43 -6.26 -19.33
N TYR A 198 -2.88 -5.46 -20.24
CA TYR A 198 -2.58 -4.05 -19.96
C TYR A 198 -3.84 -3.25 -19.58
N ASN A 199 -4.95 -3.49 -20.29
CA ASN A 199 -6.22 -2.85 -20.00
C ASN A 199 -6.82 -3.35 -18.67
N THR A 200 -6.79 -4.66 -18.41
CA THR A 200 -7.28 -5.27 -17.16
C THR A 200 -6.49 -4.79 -15.95
N MET A 201 -5.18 -4.66 -16.08
CA MET A 201 -4.34 -4.17 -14.99
C MET A 201 -4.43 -2.65 -14.79
N SER A 202 -4.98 -1.88 -15.73
CA SER A 202 -5.06 -0.42 -15.62
C SER A 202 -6.27 0.01 -14.79
N PRO A 203 -6.10 0.50 -13.53
CA PRO A 203 -7.24 0.98 -12.75
C PRO A 203 -7.95 2.18 -13.38
N PHE A 204 -7.28 2.91 -14.28
CA PHE A 204 -7.90 3.94 -15.10
C PHE A 204 -9.10 3.42 -15.91
N SER A 205 -9.01 2.20 -16.45
CA SER A 205 -10.10 1.55 -17.21
C SER A 205 -11.34 1.25 -16.35
N TYR A 206 -11.21 1.30 -15.04
CA TYR A 206 -12.25 1.03 -14.04
C TYR A 206 -12.52 2.23 -13.13
N ALA A 207 -12.17 3.44 -13.57
CA ALA A 207 -12.33 4.65 -12.75
C ALA A 207 -13.80 4.89 -12.34
N ASP A 208 -14.75 4.44 -13.14
CA ASP A 208 -16.20 4.46 -12.86
C ASP A 208 -16.59 3.54 -11.68
N LYS A 209 -15.77 2.54 -11.37
CA LYS A 209 -15.97 1.61 -10.24
C LYS A 209 -15.35 2.11 -8.93
N ILE A 210 -14.43 3.06 -8.98
CA ILE A 210 -13.79 3.60 -7.77
C ILE A 210 -14.77 4.51 -7.03
N LYS A 211 -15.49 3.93 -6.05
CA LYS A 211 -16.44 4.64 -5.20
C LYS A 211 -15.85 4.99 -3.82
N THR A 212 -14.84 4.25 -3.38
CA THR A 212 -14.09 4.53 -2.16
C THR A 212 -13.26 5.82 -2.35
N PRO A 213 -13.27 6.75 -1.36
CA PRO A 213 -12.44 7.95 -1.40
C PRO A 213 -10.96 7.62 -1.62
N ILE A 214 -10.32 8.28 -2.59
CA ILE A 214 -8.89 8.11 -2.89
C ILE A 214 -8.15 9.44 -2.86
N LEU A 215 -7.02 9.46 -2.13
CA LEU A 215 -6.05 10.55 -2.12
C LEU A 215 -4.91 10.21 -3.08
N LEU A 216 -4.75 11.00 -4.11
CA LEU A 216 -3.62 10.95 -5.04
C LEU A 216 -2.60 12.02 -4.66
N ILE A 217 -1.34 11.64 -4.48
CA ILE A 217 -0.24 12.58 -4.23
C ILE A 217 0.85 12.29 -5.26
N HIS A 218 1.41 13.32 -5.89
CA HIS A 218 2.42 13.13 -6.93
C HIS A 218 3.44 14.26 -6.93
N GLY A 219 4.71 13.91 -7.08
CA GLY A 219 5.77 14.88 -7.31
C GLY A 219 5.65 15.51 -8.70
N GLU A 220 5.65 16.83 -8.79
CA GLU A 220 5.50 17.56 -10.05
C GLU A 220 6.62 17.26 -11.05
N ALA A 221 7.83 17.01 -10.52
CA ALA A 221 9.02 16.68 -11.30
C ALA A 221 9.32 15.17 -11.34
N ASP A 222 8.30 14.31 -11.13
CA ASP A 222 8.48 12.85 -11.25
C ASP A 222 8.84 12.46 -12.70
N ASP A 223 10.07 12.09 -12.91
CA ASP A 223 10.67 11.68 -14.18
C ASP A 223 10.82 10.16 -14.34
N ASN A 224 10.29 9.38 -13.39
CA ASN A 224 10.25 7.94 -13.51
C ASN A 224 9.32 7.54 -14.68
N THR A 225 9.87 6.85 -15.65
CA THR A 225 9.21 6.54 -16.93
C THR A 225 7.89 5.79 -16.79
N GLY A 226 7.70 5.05 -15.69
CA GLY A 226 6.45 4.33 -15.39
C GLY A 226 5.37 5.18 -14.75
N THR A 227 5.74 6.29 -14.10
CA THR A 227 4.89 7.02 -13.17
C THR A 227 4.78 8.51 -13.43
N TYR A 228 5.01 8.99 -14.64
CA TYR A 228 4.83 10.42 -14.96
C TYR A 228 3.53 10.99 -14.36
N PRO A 229 3.53 12.26 -13.87
CA PRO A 229 2.39 12.88 -13.18
C PRO A 229 1.08 12.84 -13.93
N ILE A 230 1.12 12.78 -15.25
CA ILE A 230 -0.05 12.61 -16.12
C ILE A 230 -0.93 11.42 -15.71
N ASN A 231 -0.36 10.36 -15.12
CA ASN A 231 -1.12 9.23 -14.60
C ASN A 231 -2.11 9.65 -13.51
N SER A 232 -1.64 10.45 -12.53
CA SER A 232 -2.50 10.96 -11.45
C SER A 232 -3.52 11.98 -11.94
N GLU A 233 -3.11 12.88 -12.83
CA GLU A 233 -4.02 13.88 -13.44
C GLU A 233 -5.21 13.20 -14.14
N ARG A 234 -4.92 12.21 -14.96
CA ARG A 234 -5.95 11.52 -15.75
C ARG A 234 -6.84 10.64 -14.87
N LEU A 235 -6.28 9.95 -13.89
CA LEU A 235 -7.08 9.18 -12.94
C LEU A 235 -7.97 10.10 -12.10
N PHE A 236 -7.44 11.24 -11.61
CA PHE A 236 -8.22 12.25 -10.89
C PHE A 236 -9.41 12.73 -11.73
N ALA A 237 -9.17 13.14 -12.99
CA ALA A 237 -10.21 13.61 -13.88
C ALA A 237 -11.27 12.53 -14.14
N ALA A 238 -10.84 11.28 -14.36
CA ALA A 238 -11.74 10.17 -14.61
C ALA A 238 -12.63 9.84 -13.41
N ILE A 239 -12.06 9.73 -12.20
CA ILE A 239 -12.83 9.45 -10.98
C ILE A 239 -13.81 10.59 -10.68
N LYS A 240 -13.34 11.84 -10.75
CA LYS A 240 -14.18 13.04 -10.54
C LYS A 240 -15.32 13.11 -11.53
N GLY A 241 -15.04 12.87 -12.82
CA GLY A 241 -16.04 12.88 -13.87
C GLY A 241 -17.11 11.80 -13.70
N ASN A 242 -16.77 10.68 -13.06
CA ASN A 242 -17.72 9.60 -12.71
C ASN A 242 -18.37 9.78 -11.31
N GLY A 243 -18.25 10.96 -10.70
CA GLY A 243 -18.87 11.31 -9.42
C GLY A 243 -18.19 10.65 -8.20
N GLY A 244 -16.99 10.10 -8.34
CA GLY A 244 -16.22 9.54 -7.24
C GLY A 244 -15.57 10.61 -6.36
N THR A 245 -15.23 10.23 -5.13
CA THR A 245 -14.53 11.10 -4.17
C THR A 245 -13.03 10.96 -4.35
N VAL A 246 -12.40 12.00 -4.86
CA VAL A 246 -10.96 12.02 -5.12
C VAL A 246 -10.37 13.37 -4.77
N ARG A 247 -9.18 13.36 -4.16
CA ARG A 247 -8.33 14.53 -3.97
C ARG A 247 -7.00 14.29 -4.65
N PHE A 248 -6.49 15.29 -5.34
CA PHE A 248 -5.18 15.25 -5.98
C PHE A 248 -4.29 16.38 -5.43
N VAL A 249 -3.09 16.01 -5.01
CA VAL A 249 -2.08 16.90 -4.44
C VAL A 249 -0.82 16.82 -5.30
N TYR A 250 -0.44 17.93 -5.91
CA TYR A 250 0.88 18.10 -6.50
C TYR A 250 1.88 18.59 -5.46
N LEU A 251 3.08 18.01 -5.50
CA LEU A 251 4.21 18.42 -4.67
C LEU A 251 5.23 19.13 -5.56
N PRO A 252 5.35 20.47 -5.45
CA PRO A 252 6.24 21.24 -6.30
C PRO A 252 7.69 20.75 -6.18
N TYR A 253 8.37 20.64 -7.32
CA TYR A 253 9.79 20.27 -7.43
C TYR A 253 10.15 18.87 -6.92
N GLU A 254 9.21 18.07 -6.46
CA GLU A 254 9.49 16.69 -6.03
C GLU A 254 9.52 15.73 -7.22
N ALA A 255 10.54 14.88 -7.20
CA ALA A 255 10.66 13.75 -8.12
C ALA A 255 9.83 12.53 -7.62
N HIS A 256 10.19 11.32 -8.04
CA HIS A 256 9.51 10.08 -7.61
C HIS A 256 9.55 9.85 -6.09
N GLY A 257 10.62 10.26 -5.42
CA GLY A 257 10.76 10.26 -3.95
C GLY A 257 10.78 11.69 -3.41
N TYR A 258 10.01 11.97 -2.35
CA TYR A 258 9.86 13.32 -1.80
C TYR A 258 10.97 13.63 -0.80
N ARG A 259 11.56 14.82 -0.89
CA ARG A 259 12.73 15.22 -0.10
C ARG A 259 12.57 16.58 0.58
N GLY A 260 11.80 17.50 -0.01
CA GLY A 260 11.54 18.82 0.56
C GLY A 260 10.78 18.67 1.87
N LYS A 261 11.29 19.27 2.94
CA LYS A 261 10.69 19.20 4.28
C LYS A 261 9.22 19.61 4.26
N GLU A 262 8.91 20.71 3.60
CA GLU A 262 7.57 21.26 3.50
C GLU A 262 6.62 20.29 2.77
N ASN A 263 7.08 19.69 1.67
CA ASN A 263 6.34 18.72 0.90
C ASN A 263 6.12 17.42 1.68
N VAL A 264 7.11 16.95 2.42
CA VAL A 264 7.00 15.76 3.29
C VAL A 264 5.97 16.02 4.40
N LEU A 265 6.05 17.17 5.08
CA LEU A 265 5.09 17.54 6.11
C LEU A 265 3.68 17.73 5.56
N HIS A 266 3.55 18.33 4.37
CA HIS A 266 2.26 18.47 3.70
C HIS A 266 1.69 17.11 3.29
N THR A 267 2.52 16.21 2.79
CA THR A 267 2.12 14.82 2.49
C THR A 267 1.56 14.12 3.73
N LEU A 268 2.27 14.20 4.87
CA LEU A 268 1.82 13.61 6.13
C LEU A 268 0.49 14.22 6.60
N TRP A 269 0.34 15.55 6.49
CA TRP A 269 -0.88 16.26 6.87
C TRP A 269 -2.08 15.84 6.00
N GLU A 270 -1.92 15.81 4.69
CA GLU A 270 -2.97 15.41 3.75
C GLU A 270 -3.46 13.98 4.01
N GLN A 271 -2.52 13.06 4.20
CA GLN A 271 -2.84 11.67 4.52
C GLN A 271 -3.54 11.55 5.88
N PHE A 272 -3.06 12.29 6.89
CA PHE A 272 -3.69 12.31 8.21
C PHE A 272 -5.14 12.79 8.13
N GLN A 273 -5.40 13.95 7.49
CA GLN A 273 -6.75 14.49 7.32
C GLN A 273 -7.67 13.52 6.57
N TRP A 274 -7.12 12.83 5.55
CA TRP A 274 -7.86 11.86 4.76
C TRP A 274 -8.28 10.65 5.58
N LEU A 275 -7.36 10.10 6.35
CA LEU A 275 -7.59 8.95 7.23
C LEU A 275 -8.56 9.29 8.37
N GLU A 276 -8.42 10.43 9.03
CA GLU A 276 -9.34 10.86 10.08
C GLU A 276 -10.77 10.99 9.54
N LYS A 277 -10.92 11.61 8.36
CA LYS A 277 -12.23 11.86 7.76
C LYS A 277 -12.93 10.58 7.31
N TYR A 278 -12.22 9.70 6.63
CA TYR A 278 -12.86 8.60 5.91
C TYR A 278 -12.70 7.23 6.56
N VAL A 279 -11.79 7.07 7.52
CA VAL A 279 -11.52 5.79 8.18
C VAL A 279 -11.87 5.83 9.65
N LYS A 280 -11.26 6.74 10.42
CA LYS A 280 -11.40 6.77 11.87
C LYS A 280 -12.78 7.27 12.32
N ASN A 281 -13.26 8.34 11.67
CA ASN A 281 -14.54 8.97 11.96
C ASN A 281 -15.63 8.60 10.95
N SER A 282 -15.42 7.55 10.14
CA SER A 282 -16.47 7.04 9.24
C SER A 282 -17.64 6.48 10.05
N LYS A 283 -18.82 7.00 9.79
CA LYS A 283 -20.09 6.47 10.31
C LYS A 283 -20.51 5.24 9.53
#